data_71e8df7d17a6aefa92e22d808e1695ec
#
_entry.id   71e8df7d17a6aefa92e22d808e1695ec
#
_cell.length_a   1.000
_cell.length_b   1.000
_cell.length_c   1.000
_cell.angle_alpha   90.00
_cell.angle_beta   90.00
_cell.angle_gamma   90.00
#
_symmetry.space_group_name_H-M   'P 1'
#
loop_
_entity.id
_entity.type
_entity.pdbx_description
1 polymer ?
#
loop_
_entity_poly.entity_id
_entity_poly.type
_entity_poly.pdbx_seq_one_letter_code
_entity_poly.pdbx_strand_id
1 'polypeptide(L)'
;MNILSGRFKGQKIRTIKKARYRPTTSRVRKSIFDMLGDLDEYSVLDLFAGSGILGFEAASRGAAAITFVDNNGRNVKLIHVNSKIFQDQVDMKVVCKDWCHYLQMQHEYDIIFADPPYGKIDIAKLVEKCLTTLLNNGRFVLETSSRESIPVGGCSKKFGDSMITIWTKTV
;
A
#
# COMPACT_ATOMS: atom_id res chain seq x y z
N MET A 1 12.57 -5.53 -7.43
CA MET A 1 11.30 -5.51 -8.21
C MET A 1 11.33 -4.30 -9.12
N ASN A 2 10.52 -4.24 -10.19
CA ASN A 2 10.52 -3.07 -11.09
C ASN A 2 9.16 -2.38 -11.03
N ILE A 3 9.16 -1.06 -11.23
CA ILE A 3 7.98 -0.24 -11.48
C ILE A 3 7.35 -0.67 -12.82
N LEU A 4 6.04 -0.87 -12.84
CA LEU A 4 5.34 -1.44 -14.01
C LEU A 4 4.86 -0.37 -15.00
N SER A 5 4.49 0.82 -14.52
CA SER A 5 3.88 1.88 -15.34
C SER A 5 4.21 3.28 -14.81
N GLY A 6 3.80 4.32 -15.56
CA GLY A 6 3.95 5.71 -15.17
C GLY A 6 5.33 6.29 -15.48
N ARG A 7 5.62 7.45 -14.86
CA ARG A 7 6.83 8.27 -15.12
C ARG A 7 8.15 7.53 -14.84
N PHE A 8 8.14 6.60 -13.89
CA PHE A 8 9.33 5.85 -13.46
C PHE A 8 9.28 4.38 -13.91
N LYS A 9 8.51 4.05 -14.96
CA LYS A 9 8.43 2.69 -15.52
C LYS A 9 9.80 2.08 -15.77
N GLY A 10 9.99 0.83 -15.34
CA GLY A 10 11.25 0.09 -15.49
C GLY A 10 12.28 0.34 -14.40
N GLN A 11 12.14 1.36 -13.57
CA GLN A 11 13.03 1.61 -12.43
C GLN A 11 13.02 0.44 -11.46
N LYS A 12 14.22 0.06 -11.02
CA LYS A 12 14.43 -1.09 -10.13
C LYS A 12 14.34 -0.65 -8.67
N ILE A 13 13.35 -1.14 -7.97
CA ILE A 13 13.20 -1.01 -6.52
C ILE A 13 14.00 -2.13 -5.84
N ARG A 14 14.91 -1.76 -4.95
CA ARG A 14 15.69 -2.71 -4.14
C ARG A 14 14.77 -3.44 -3.18
N THR A 15 15.05 -4.73 -2.92
CA THR A 15 14.30 -5.58 -2.00
C THR A 15 15.27 -6.35 -1.10
N ILE A 16 14.83 -6.77 0.07
CA ILE A 16 15.62 -7.62 0.97
C ILE A 16 15.61 -9.05 0.41
N LYS A 17 16.79 -9.55 0.02
CA LYS A 17 16.98 -10.99 -0.34
C LYS A 17 16.70 -11.84 0.89
N LYS A 18 15.67 -12.63 0.99
CA LYS A 18 15.20 -13.46 2.12
C LYS A 18 14.11 -12.79 2.99
N ALA A 19 13.36 -11.85 2.45
CA ALA A 19 12.13 -11.45 3.12
C ALA A 19 11.21 -12.69 3.27
N ARG A 20 10.75 -12.97 4.49
CA ARG A 20 9.85 -14.09 4.80
C ARG A 20 8.42 -13.87 4.29
N TYR A 21 8.18 -12.78 3.58
CA TYR A 21 6.88 -12.47 2.97
C TYR A 21 6.92 -12.76 1.46
N ARG A 22 5.81 -13.21 0.93
CA ARG A 22 5.61 -13.39 -0.52
C ARG A 22 5.37 -11.99 -1.11
N PRO A 23 6.28 -11.45 -1.94
CA PRO A 23 6.05 -10.12 -2.51
C PRO A 23 4.80 -10.14 -3.40
N THR A 24 3.98 -9.10 -3.32
CA THR A 24 2.88 -8.86 -4.27
C THR A 24 3.40 -9.03 -5.69
N THR A 25 2.90 -10.02 -6.41
CA THR A 25 3.41 -10.33 -7.77
C THR A 25 3.12 -9.18 -8.72
N SER A 26 3.91 -9.06 -9.80
CA SER A 26 3.67 -8.04 -10.82
C SER A 26 2.27 -8.12 -11.42
N ARG A 27 1.70 -9.33 -11.54
CA ARG A 27 0.33 -9.55 -12.02
C ARG A 27 -0.71 -9.00 -11.06
N VAL A 28 -0.56 -9.26 -9.77
CA VAL A 28 -1.47 -8.76 -8.72
C VAL A 28 -1.38 -7.24 -8.66
N ARG A 29 -0.16 -6.70 -8.62
CA ARG A 29 0.08 -5.25 -8.60
C ARG A 29 -0.54 -4.56 -9.81
N LYS A 30 -0.31 -5.09 -11.03
CA LYS A 30 -0.96 -4.57 -12.23
C LYS A 30 -2.48 -4.53 -12.07
N SER A 31 -3.10 -5.61 -11.60
CA SER A 31 -4.55 -5.68 -11.42
C SER A 31 -5.07 -4.69 -10.37
N ILE A 32 -4.34 -4.47 -9.26
CA ILE A 32 -4.69 -3.44 -8.27
C ILE A 32 -4.79 -2.08 -8.94
N PHE A 33 -3.76 -1.67 -9.66
CA PHE A 33 -3.73 -0.35 -10.28
C PHE A 33 -4.67 -0.22 -11.49
N ASP A 34 -4.96 -1.31 -12.20
CA ASP A 34 -6.01 -1.32 -13.25
C ASP A 34 -7.41 -1.08 -12.64
N MET A 35 -7.68 -1.57 -11.42
CA MET A 35 -8.93 -1.33 -10.70
C MET A 35 -9.01 0.08 -10.08
N LEU A 36 -7.87 0.64 -9.70
CA LEU A 36 -7.81 1.97 -9.12
C LEU A 36 -7.93 3.10 -10.16
N GLY A 37 -7.45 2.88 -11.39
CA GLY A 37 -7.42 3.89 -12.45
C GLY A 37 -6.39 4.98 -12.21
N ASP A 38 -6.76 6.22 -12.52
CA ASP A 38 -5.92 7.39 -12.37
C ASP A 38 -5.67 7.74 -10.91
N LEU A 39 -4.45 8.18 -10.59
CA LEU A 39 -4.00 8.55 -9.24
C LEU A 39 -3.45 9.97 -9.18
N ASP A 40 -3.64 10.78 -10.22
CA ASP A 40 -3.11 12.14 -10.26
C ASP A 40 -3.58 12.95 -9.03
N GLU A 41 -2.62 13.64 -8.40
CA GLU A 41 -2.80 14.47 -7.21
C GLU A 41 -3.23 13.72 -5.94
N TYR A 42 -3.33 12.40 -5.93
CA TYR A 42 -3.76 11.63 -4.76
C TYR A 42 -2.69 11.55 -3.67
N SER A 43 -3.14 11.61 -2.41
CA SER A 43 -2.39 11.27 -1.21
C SER A 43 -2.54 9.77 -0.91
N VAL A 44 -1.42 9.07 -0.76
CA VAL A 44 -1.39 7.60 -0.63
C VAL A 44 -0.67 7.19 0.65
N LEU A 45 -1.27 6.27 1.41
CA LEU A 45 -0.65 5.57 2.52
C LEU A 45 -0.31 4.13 2.11
N ASP A 46 0.95 3.75 2.19
CA ASP A 46 1.43 2.36 2.07
C ASP A 46 1.71 1.82 3.47
N LEU A 47 0.73 1.11 4.02
CA LEU A 47 0.75 0.55 5.38
C LEU A 47 1.27 -0.89 5.32
N PHE A 48 2.21 -1.25 6.18
CA PHE A 48 3.03 -2.46 6.08
C PHE A 48 3.94 -2.46 4.84
N ALA A 49 4.54 -1.31 4.54
CA ALA A 49 5.13 -0.98 3.26
C ALA A 49 6.23 -1.93 2.75
N GLY A 50 6.93 -2.63 3.63
CA GLY A 50 7.96 -3.61 3.24
C GLY A 50 9.06 -3.01 2.37
N SER A 51 9.03 -3.28 1.06
CA SER A 51 9.93 -2.66 0.09
C SER A 51 9.44 -1.30 -0.43
N GLY A 52 8.20 -0.91 -0.14
CA GLY A 52 7.53 0.29 -0.64
C GLY A 52 7.01 0.15 -2.07
N ILE A 53 6.94 -1.05 -2.63
CA ILE A 53 6.66 -1.23 -4.06
C ILE A 53 5.27 -0.72 -4.48
N LEU A 54 4.24 -0.80 -3.61
CA LEU A 54 2.91 -0.27 -3.92
C LEU A 54 2.91 1.26 -3.90
N GLY A 55 3.48 1.89 -2.88
CA GLY A 55 3.63 3.34 -2.82
C GLY A 55 4.49 3.89 -3.95
N PHE A 56 5.60 3.24 -4.31
CA PHE A 56 6.43 3.68 -5.45
C PHE A 56 5.73 3.51 -6.80
N GLU A 57 4.92 2.46 -6.97
CA GLU A 57 4.10 2.31 -8.17
C GLU A 57 3.03 3.41 -8.25
N ALA A 58 2.39 3.77 -7.12
CA ALA A 58 1.43 4.88 -7.04
C ALA A 58 2.10 6.22 -7.39
N ALA A 59 3.28 6.50 -6.81
CA ALA A 59 4.08 7.68 -7.15
C ALA A 59 4.41 7.76 -8.64
N SER A 60 4.75 6.64 -9.27
CA SER A 60 5.03 6.57 -10.70
C SER A 60 3.80 6.86 -11.57
N ARG A 61 2.60 6.61 -11.04
CA ARG A 61 1.31 6.80 -11.72
C ARG A 61 0.60 8.11 -11.41
N GLY A 62 1.30 9.07 -10.80
CA GLY A 62 0.80 10.43 -10.63
C GLY A 62 0.46 10.85 -9.20
N ALA A 63 0.47 9.95 -8.23
CA ALA A 63 0.20 10.33 -6.84
C ALA A 63 1.13 11.46 -6.38
N ALA A 64 0.57 12.50 -5.75
CA ALA A 64 1.30 13.70 -5.34
C ALA A 64 2.09 13.46 -4.05
N ALA A 65 1.53 12.68 -3.12
CA ALA A 65 2.15 12.42 -1.83
C ALA A 65 2.05 10.94 -1.44
N ILE A 66 3.15 10.37 -0.95
CA ILE A 66 3.19 8.99 -0.46
C ILE A 66 3.71 8.96 0.97
N THR A 67 2.95 8.36 1.86
CA THR A 67 3.42 8.03 3.20
C THR A 67 3.64 6.52 3.31
N PHE A 68 4.85 6.12 3.63
CA PHE A 68 5.21 4.72 3.91
C PHE A 68 5.26 4.50 5.41
N VAL A 69 4.59 3.46 5.89
CA VAL A 69 4.62 3.05 7.30
C VAL A 69 5.02 1.59 7.42
N ASP A 70 6.05 1.33 8.21
CA ASP A 70 6.50 -0.03 8.52
C ASP A 70 7.11 -0.04 9.93
N ASN A 71 6.87 -1.09 10.71
CA ASN A 71 7.45 -1.21 12.06
C ASN A 71 8.88 -1.80 12.04
N ASN A 72 9.36 -2.27 10.90
CA ASN A 72 10.69 -2.83 10.74
C ASN A 72 11.68 -1.77 10.24
N GLY A 73 12.60 -1.35 11.10
CA GLY A 73 13.63 -0.36 10.75
C GLY A 73 14.51 -0.71 9.54
N ARG A 74 14.64 -2.01 9.18
CA ARG A 74 15.36 -2.42 7.95
C ARG A 74 14.56 -2.08 6.70
N ASN A 75 13.24 -2.28 6.74
CA ASN A 75 12.34 -1.90 5.65
C ASN A 75 12.33 -0.38 5.48
N VAL A 76 12.22 0.37 6.58
CA VAL A 76 12.28 1.84 6.59
C VAL A 76 13.58 2.35 5.94
N LYS A 77 14.74 1.81 6.31
CA LYS A 77 16.02 2.16 5.67
C LYS A 77 16.04 1.84 4.18
N LEU A 78 15.46 0.71 3.78
CA LEU A 78 15.36 0.30 2.37
C LEU A 78 14.47 1.26 1.57
N ILE A 79 13.33 1.66 2.13
CA ILE A 79 12.41 2.63 1.51
C ILE A 79 13.11 3.96 1.32
N HIS A 80 13.85 4.47 2.30
CA HIS A 80 14.65 5.70 2.17
C HIS A 80 15.70 5.61 1.05
N VAL A 81 16.32 4.44 0.84
CA VAL A 81 17.26 4.25 -0.28
C VAL A 81 16.52 4.26 -1.62
N ASN A 82 15.35 3.64 -1.69
CA ASN A 82 14.55 3.56 -2.90
C ASN A 82 13.90 4.92 -3.24
N SER A 83 13.47 5.71 -2.24
CA SER A 83 12.84 7.02 -2.46
C SER A 83 13.75 8.01 -3.18
N LYS A 84 15.08 7.84 -3.09
CA LYS A 84 16.05 8.66 -3.82
C LYS A 84 15.88 8.62 -5.35
N ILE A 85 15.23 7.58 -5.88
CA ILE A 85 14.93 7.48 -7.33
C ILE A 85 13.92 8.55 -7.76
N PHE A 86 13.07 8.99 -6.81
CA PHE A 86 11.94 9.90 -7.04
C PHE A 86 12.23 11.34 -6.60
N GLN A 87 13.52 11.67 -6.34
CA GLN A 87 13.95 12.95 -5.76
C GLN A 87 13.21 14.14 -6.39
N ASP A 88 12.65 14.98 -5.52
CA ASP A 88 12.01 16.27 -5.82
C ASP A 88 10.77 16.22 -6.73
N GLN A 89 10.27 15.03 -7.09
CA GLN A 89 9.12 14.89 -7.98
C GLN A 89 7.84 14.44 -7.28
N VAL A 90 7.95 13.88 -6.07
CA VAL A 90 6.83 13.36 -5.27
C VAL A 90 7.14 13.59 -3.80
N ASP A 91 6.18 14.12 -3.05
CA ASP A 91 6.33 14.24 -1.59
C ASP A 91 6.30 12.84 -0.94
N MET A 92 7.39 12.47 -0.27
CA MET A 92 7.55 11.14 0.32
C MET A 92 7.91 11.20 1.80
N LYS A 93 7.04 10.67 2.64
CA LYS A 93 7.25 10.51 4.07
C LYS A 93 7.46 9.04 4.42
N VAL A 94 8.49 8.73 5.22
CA VAL A 94 8.76 7.37 5.68
C VAL A 94 8.75 7.33 7.20
N VAL A 95 7.91 6.49 7.79
CA VAL A 95 7.64 6.45 9.22
C VAL A 95 7.91 5.03 9.77
N CYS A 96 8.78 4.93 10.77
CA CYS A 96 9.01 3.69 11.50
C CYS A 96 8.03 3.63 12.68
N LYS A 97 6.88 2.99 12.50
CA LYS A 97 5.84 2.90 13.54
C LYS A 97 4.93 1.69 13.33
N ASP A 98 4.34 1.21 14.42
CA ASP A 98 3.23 0.25 14.34
C ASP A 98 2.01 0.87 13.65
N TRP A 99 1.34 0.09 12.82
CA TRP A 99 0.19 0.52 12.02
C TRP A 99 -0.96 1.09 12.87
N CYS A 100 -1.26 0.45 14.01
CA CYS A 100 -2.37 0.86 14.88
C CYS A 100 -2.08 2.20 15.56
N HIS A 101 -0.84 2.41 16.00
CA HIS A 101 -0.41 3.70 16.54
C HIS A 101 -0.32 4.79 15.47
N TYR A 102 0.05 4.42 14.24
CA TYR A 102 0.09 5.39 13.15
C TYR A 102 -1.30 5.91 12.79
N LEU A 103 -2.29 5.02 12.62
CA LEU A 103 -3.65 5.39 12.27
C LEU A 103 -4.40 6.21 13.36
N GLN A 104 -3.83 6.33 14.56
CA GLN A 104 -4.36 7.24 15.61
C GLN A 104 -3.97 8.71 15.39
N MET A 105 -3.07 9.02 14.44
CA MET A 105 -2.53 10.36 14.23
C MET A 105 -3.42 11.29 13.39
N GLN A 106 -4.66 10.90 13.08
CA GLN A 106 -5.68 11.70 12.39
C GLN A 106 -5.20 12.31 11.03
N HIS A 107 -4.47 11.53 10.25
CA HIS A 107 -4.21 11.85 8.85
C HIS A 107 -5.29 11.24 7.97
N GLU A 108 -5.61 11.88 6.85
CA GLU A 108 -6.57 11.35 5.87
C GLU A 108 -5.88 11.13 4.52
N TYR A 109 -6.35 10.13 3.77
CA TYR A 109 -5.75 9.71 2.49
C TYR A 109 -6.83 9.39 1.45
N ASP A 110 -6.49 9.61 0.18
CA ASP A 110 -7.31 9.17 -0.95
C ASP A 110 -7.20 7.65 -1.14
N ILE A 111 -6.00 7.09 -0.94
CA ILE A 111 -5.77 5.65 -1.05
C ILE A 111 -4.95 5.14 0.13
N ILE A 112 -5.38 4.01 0.68
CA ILE A 112 -4.60 3.25 1.66
C ILE A 112 -4.33 1.87 1.07
N PHE A 113 -3.07 1.45 1.00
CA PHE A 113 -2.65 0.07 0.75
C PHE A 113 -2.28 -0.60 2.06
N ALA A 114 -2.65 -1.89 2.21
CA ALA A 114 -2.15 -2.73 3.30
C ALA A 114 -1.92 -4.17 2.80
N ASP A 115 -0.72 -4.68 3.11
CA ASP A 115 -0.33 -6.09 2.92
C ASP A 115 0.21 -6.64 4.26
N PRO A 116 -0.69 -6.86 5.25
CA PRO A 116 -0.29 -7.28 6.58
C PRO A 116 0.24 -8.72 6.58
N PRO A 117 1.12 -9.10 7.53
CA PRO A 117 1.55 -10.48 7.69
C PRO A 117 0.37 -11.38 8.06
N TYR A 118 0.11 -12.41 7.25
CA TYR A 118 -1.03 -13.31 7.36
C TYR A 118 -1.18 -13.90 8.77
N GLY A 119 -2.41 -13.93 9.28
CA GLY A 119 -2.77 -14.51 10.57
C GLY A 119 -2.20 -13.81 11.80
N LYS A 120 -1.63 -12.62 11.66
CA LYS A 120 -1.01 -11.87 12.78
C LYS A 120 -1.72 -10.58 13.12
N ILE A 121 -2.64 -10.14 12.30
CA ILE A 121 -3.34 -8.87 12.44
C ILE A 121 -4.85 -9.14 12.52
N ASP A 122 -5.51 -8.42 13.41
CA ASP A 122 -6.97 -8.36 13.42
C ASP A 122 -7.45 -7.56 12.20
N ILE A 123 -7.91 -8.29 11.18
CA ILE A 123 -8.32 -7.73 9.89
C ILE A 123 -9.57 -6.85 10.06
N ALA A 124 -10.51 -7.21 10.92
CA ALA A 124 -11.70 -6.41 11.14
C ALA A 124 -11.34 -5.02 11.70
N LYS A 125 -10.49 -4.99 12.71
CA LYS A 125 -9.98 -3.75 13.30
C LYS A 125 -9.13 -2.93 12.32
N LEU A 126 -8.34 -3.59 11.47
CA LEU A 126 -7.55 -2.91 10.44
C LEU A 126 -8.47 -2.21 9.43
N VAL A 127 -9.48 -2.93 8.91
CA VAL A 127 -10.47 -2.39 7.96
C VAL A 127 -11.21 -1.20 8.57
N GLU A 128 -11.75 -1.33 9.78
CA GLU A 128 -12.44 -0.25 10.50
C GLU A 128 -11.56 1.01 10.58
N LYS A 129 -10.33 0.87 11.06
CA LYS A 129 -9.40 2.01 11.22
C LYS A 129 -9.00 2.64 9.87
N CYS A 130 -8.76 1.82 8.85
CA CYS A 130 -8.42 2.35 7.53
C CYS A 130 -9.60 3.11 6.91
N LEU A 131 -10.82 2.60 7.03
CA LEU A 131 -12.00 3.28 6.50
C LEU A 131 -12.26 4.64 7.19
N THR A 132 -12.01 4.76 8.49
CA THR A 132 -12.12 6.06 9.19
C THR A 132 -11.02 7.04 8.76
N THR A 133 -9.88 6.55 8.30
CA THR A 133 -8.70 7.33 7.88
C THR A 133 -8.77 7.74 6.39
N LEU A 134 -9.76 7.29 5.63
CA LEU A 134 -9.94 7.70 4.24
C LEU A 134 -10.66 9.05 4.13
N LEU A 135 -10.29 9.83 3.13
CA LEU A 135 -11.09 10.92 2.58
C LEU A 135 -12.42 10.39 1.99
N ASN A 136 -13.38 11.26 1.78
CA ASN A 136 -14.62 10.89 1.08
C ASN A 136 -14.30 10.40 -0.34
N ASN A 137 -14.90 9.30 -0.77
CA ASN A 137 -14.60 8.56 -1.99
C ASN A 137 -13.19 7.93 -2.02
N GLY A 138 -12.43 8.02 -0.95
CA GLY A 138 -11.14 7.35 -0.79
C GLY A 138 -11.30 5.82 -0.82
N ARG A 139 -10.21 5.12 -1.15
CA ARG A 139 -10.21 3.66 -1.34
C ARG A 139 -9.18 2.99 -0.46
N PHE A 140 -9.61 1.94 0.22
CA PHE A 140 -8.74 1.04 0.97
C PHE A 140 -8.54 -0.25 0.21
N VAL A 141 -7.30 -0.60 -0.08
CA VAL A 141 -6.87 -1.82 -0.79
C VAL A 141 -6.13 -2.72 0.18
N LEU A 142 -6.70 -3.89 0.42
CA LEU A 142 -6.14 -4.88 1.34
C LEU A 142 -5.75 -6.15 0.58
N GLU A 143 -4.52 -6.63 0.76
CA GLU A 143 -4.09 -7.97 0.37
C GLU A 143 -4.17 -8.89 1.59
N THR A 144 -4.83 -10.04 1.45
CA THR A 144 -4.90 -11.09 2.48
C THR A 144 -4.70 -12.48 1.87
N SER A 145 -4.57 -13.49 2.72
CA SER A 145 -4.76 -14.87 2.29
C SER A 145 -6.22 -15.09 1.83
N SER A 146 -6.41 -15.85 0.74
CA SER A 146 -7.76 -16.20 0.26
C SER A 146 -8.56 -17.07 1.24
N ARG A 147 -7.95 -17.51 2.35
CA ARG A 147 -8.57 -18.28 3.44
C ARG A 147 -8.95 -17.41 4.64
N GLU A 148 -8.57 -16.13 4.62
CA GLU A 148 -8.81 -15.21 5.73
C GLU A 148 -10.22 -14.65 5.63
N SER A 149 -10.91 -14.56 6.78
CA SER A 149 -12.21 -13.91 6.84
C SER A 149 -12.03 -12.40 6.77
N ILE A 150 -12.74 -11.74 5.86
CA ILE A 150 -12.69 -10.29 5.68
C ILE A 150 -14.09 -9.68 5.90
N PRO A 151 -14.16 -8.45 6.44
CA PRO A 151 -15.43 -7.73 6.58
C PRO A 151 -16.13 -7.52 5.23
N VAL A 152 -17.45 -7.54 5.25
CA VAL A 152 -18.30 -7.27 4.08
C VAL A 152 -18.19 -5.82 3.60
N GLY A 153 -18.70 -5.54 2.40
CA GLY A 153 -18.79 -4.18 1.84
C GLY A 153 -17.64 -3.82 0.89
N GLY A 154 -16.61 -4.66 0.77
CA GLY A 154 -15.55 -4.49 -0.23
C GLY A 154 -15.77 -5.35 -1.49
N CYS A 155 -15.23 -4.90 -2.61
CA CYS A 155 -15.16 -5.68 -3.85
C CYS A 155 -13.89 -6.54 -3.83
N SER A 156 -14.04 -7.88 -3.88
CA SER A 156 -12.93 -8.83 -3.75
C SER A 156 -12.59 -9.52 -5.05
N LYS A 157 -11.28 -9.73 -5.29
CA LYS A 157 -10.77 -10.50 -6.43
C LYS A 157 -9.67 -11.44 -5.98
N LYS A 158 -9.82 -12.73 -6.31
CA LYS A 158 -8.89 -13.80 -5.93
C LYS A 158 -7.73 -13.94 -6.94
N PHE A 159 -6.52 -14.12 -6.41
CA PHE A 159 -5.29 -14.36 -7.18
C PHE A 159 -4.50 -15.52 -6.57
N GLY A 160 -4.86 -16.76 -6.95
CA GLY A 160 -4.28 -17.95 -6.33
C GLY A 160 -4.60 -18.00 -4.83
N ASP A 161 -3.57 -17.97 -3.99
CA ASP A 161 -3.73 -17.98 -2.53
C ASP A 161 -3.92 -16.59 -1.91
N SER A 162 -3.81 -15.51 -2.71
CA SER A 162 -4.06 -14.13 -2.27
C SER A 162 -5.46 -13.68 -2.65
N MET A 163 -6.01 -12.79 -1.84
CA MET A 163 -7.25 -12.04 -2.07
C MET A 163 -6.94 -10.55 -2.02
N ILE A 164 -7.37 -9.79 -3.02
CA ILE A 164 -7.37 -8.34 -2.99
C ILE A 164 -8.80 -7.88 -2.77
N THR A 165 -9.00 -7.05 -1.76
CA THR A 165 -10.32 -6.44 -1.49
C THR A 165 -10.17 -4.93 -1.47
N ILE A 166 -11.10 -4.24 -2.14
CA ILE A 166 -11.15 -2.78 -2.22
C ILE A 166 -12.48 -2.31 -1.63
N TRP A 167 -12.38 -1.45 -0.61
CA TRP A 167 -13.49 -0.68 -0.07
C TRP A 167 -13.39 0.76 -0.56
N THR A 168 -14.55 1.38 -0.81
CA THR A 168 -14.66 2.82 -1.08
C THR A 168 -15.44 3.45 0.06
N LYS A 169 -14.91 4.52 0.66
CA LYS A 169 -15.63 5.29 1.66
C LYS A 169 -16.71 6.11 0.95
N THR A 170 -17.97 5.77 1.19
CA THR A 170 -19.11 6.60 0.78
C THR A 170 -19.36 7.70 1.82
N VAL A 171 -19.87 8.83 1.37
CA VAL A 171 -20.25 9.99 2.24
C VAL A 171 -21.33 9.56 3.22
#